data_99c59c56f778a4c3647b40102ddb7786
#
_entry.id   99c59c56f778a4c3647b40102ddb7786
#
_cell.length_a   1.000
_cell.length_b   1.000
_cell.length_c   1.000
_cell.angle_alpha   90.00
_cell.angle_beta   90.00
_cell.angle_gamma   90.00
#
_symmetry.space_group_name_H-M   'P 1'
#
loop_
_entity.id
_entity.type
_entity.pdbx_description
1 polymer ?
#
loop_
_entity_poly.entity_id
_entity_poly.type
_entity_poly.pdbx_seq_one_letter_code
_entity_poly.pdbx_strand_id
1 'polypeptide(L)' 'MENLTIKVYGSGCKGCQTLHQNVIDALAEMNIAADVQYITDMQKIMESGVMSLPALAVNEKIVSTGKVLSVAEVKKYLGK' A
#
# COMPACT_ATOMS: atom_id res chain seq x y z
N MET A 1 14.73 -10.21 13.01
CA MET A 1 13.96 -9.01 12.71
C MET A 1 13.38 -9.08 11.33
N GLU A 2 12.13 -8.81 11.22
CA GLU A 2 11.46 -8.86 9.94
C GLU A 2 11.46 -7.50 9.29
N ASN A 3 11.77 -7.48 8.01
CA ASN A 3 11.66 -6.26 7.22
C ASN A 3 10.29 -6.22 6.59
N LEU A 4 9.59 -5.13 6.84
CA LEU A 4 8.26 -4.93 6.27
C LEU A 4 8.38 -4.13 4.99
N THR A 5 7.87 -4.68 3.92
CA THR A 5 7.84 -4.01 2.61
C THR A 5 6.40 -3.76 2.23
N ILE A 6 6.08 -2.51 1.92
CA ILE A 6 4.73 -2.13 1.54
C ILE A 6 4.78 -1.54 0.15
N LYS A 7 3.91 -2.04 -0.73
CA LYS A 7 3.81 -1.54 -2.09
C LYS A 7 2.43 -0.96 -2.32
N VAL A 8 2.39 0.27 -2.81
CA VAL A 8 1.15 0.92 -3.19
C VAL A 8 1.15 1.01 -4.71
N TYR A 9 0.20 0.36 -5.34
CA TYR A 9 0.05 0.38 -6.79
C TYR A 9 -1.00 1.41 -7.17
N GLY A 10 -0.65 2.32 -8.06
CA GLY A 10 -1.59 3.34 -8.49
C GLY A 10 -1.11 4.06 -9.73
N SER A 11 -2.04 4.75 -10.39
CA SER A 11 -1.74 5.49 -11.61
C SER A 11 -1.49 6.97 -11.33
N GLY A 12 -1.32 7.37 -10.07
CA GLY A 12 -1.14 8.77 -9.72
C GLY A 12 -2.45 9.51 -9.48
N CYS A 13 -3.56 8.80 -9.40
CA CYS A 13 -4.86 9.44 -9.13
C CYS A 13 -4.92 9.93 -7.69
N LYS A 14 -5.94 10.74 -7.39
CA LYS A 14 -6.09 11.28 -6.03
C LYS A 14 -6.26 10.17 -5.00
N GLY A 15 -7.05 9.16 -5.32
CA GLY A 15 -7.23 8.04 -4.41
C GLY A 15 -5.94 7.27 -4.17
N CYS A 16 -5.13 7.12 -5.23
CA CYS A 16 -3.85 6.44 -5.10
C CYS A 16 -2.91 7.21 -4.19
N GLN A 17 -2.86 8.53 -4.35
CA GLN A 17 -2.03 9.37 -3.52
C GLN A 17 -2.51 9.37 -2.07
N THR A 18 -3.83 9.39 -1.87
CA THR A 18 -4.41 9.35 -0.54
C THR A 18 -4.06 8.04 0.16
N LEU A 19 -4.17 6.93 -0.54
CA LEU A 19 -3.79 5.65 0.05
C LEU A 19 -2.32 5.62 0.43
N HIS A 20 -1.47 6.13 -0.45
CA HIS A 20 -0.03 6.19 -0.16
C HIS A 20 0.24 7.00 1.11
N GLN A 21 -0.40 8.16 1.22
CA GLN A 21 -0.22 9.01 2.39
C GLN A 21 -0.75 8.33 3.65
N ASN A 22 -1.90 7.64 3.54
CA ASN A 22 -2.46 6.93 4.68
C ASN A 22 -1.56 5.81 5.16
N VAL A 23 -0.87 5.15 4.23
CA VAL A 23 0.10 4.12 4.60
C VAL A 23 1.25 4.73 5.40
N ILE A 24 1.77 5.86 4.93
CA ILE A 24 2.86 6.53 5.62
C ILE A 24 2.41 6.98 7.01
N ASP A 25 1.22 7.56 7.10
CA ASP A 25 0.67 8.01 8.38
C ASP A 25 0.48 6.85 9.35
N ALA A 26 -0.03 5.71 8.85
CA ALA A 26 -0.23 4.53 9.69
C ALA A 26 1.08 4.01 10.25
N LEU A 27 2.12 3.95 9.41
CA LEU A 27 3.42 3.50 9.86
C LEU A 27 4.00 4.43 10.91
N ALA A 28 3.82 5.73 10.72
CA ALA A 28 4.31 6.71 11.69
C ALA A 28 3.59 6.56 13.04
N GLU A 29 2.27 6.36 13.00
CA GLU A 29 1.50 6.21 14.23
C GLU A 29 1.83 4.92 14.97
N MET A 30 2.13 3.86 14.23
CA MET A 30 2.49 2.57 14.82
C MET A 30 3.97 2.48 15.15
N ASN A 31 4.75 3.49 14.78
CA ASN A 31 6.19 3.53 15.01
C ASN A 31 6.88 2.31 14.37
N ILE A 32 6.46 1.99 13.16
CA ILE A 32 7.00 0.86 12.40
C ILE A 32 7.88 1.39 11.29
N ALA A 33 9.10 0.86 11.19
CA ALA A 33 9.97 1.15 10.06
C ALA A 33 9.68 0.15 8.96
N ALA A 34 9.34 0.64 7.77
CA ALA A 34 9.03 -0.21 6.64
C ALA A 34 9.51 0.45 5.36
N ASP A 35 9.76 -0.38 4.35
CA ASP A 35 10.09 0.10 3.02
C ASP A 35 8.79 0.30 2.25
N VAL A 36 8.45 1.55 1.94
CA VAL A 36 7.23 1.88 1.22
C VAL A 36 7.59 2.24 -0.22
N GLN A 37 7.01 1.53 -1.16
CA GLN A 37 7.22 1.77 -2.57
C GLN A 37 5.90 2.17 -3.22
N TYR A 38 5.92 3.26 -3.96
CA TYR A 38 4.75 3.70 -4.72
C TYR A 38 5.00 3.36 -6.19
N ILE A 39 4.29 2.36 -6.67
CA ILE A 39 4.52 1.80 -8.00
C ILE A 39 3.48 2.34 -8.96
N THR A 40 3.93 3.11 -9.93
CA THR A 40 3.05 3.70 -10.94
C THR A 40 3.28 3.13 -12.33
N ASP A 41 4.27 2.26 -12.48
CA ASP A 41 4.58 1.61 -13.75
C ASP A 41 3.49 0.60 -14.08
N MET A 42 2.73 0.87 -15.12
CA MET A 42 1.59 0.02 -15.48
C MET A 42 2.02 -1.42 -15.79
N GLN A 43 3.20 -1.60 -16.36
CA GLN A 43 3.68 -2.94 -16.65
C GLN A 43 3.90 -3.73 -15.36
N LYS A 44 4.51 -3.10 -14.36
CA LYS A 44 4.72 -3.75 -13.07
C LYS A 44 3.39 -4.03 -12.37
N ILE A 45 2.44 -3.12 -12.49
CA ILE A 45 1.12 -3.32 -11.92
C ILE A 45 0.44 -4.51 -12.55
N MET A 46 0.52 -4.63 -13.86
CA MET A 46 -0.06 -5.77 -14.57
C MET A 46 0.61 -7.07 -14.18
N GLU A 47 1.93 -7.06 -14.03
CA GLU A 47 2.68 -8.26 -13.64
C GLU A 47 2.33 -8.71 -12.23
N SER A 48 1.93 -7.79 -11.36
CA SER A 48 1.58 -8.13 -9.98
C SER A 48 0.24 -8.84 -9.86
N GLY A 49 -0.57 -8.80 -10.90
CA GLY A 49 -1.89 -9.41 -10.89
C GLY A 49 -2.99 -8.51 -10.32
N VAL A 50 -2.67 -7.26 -10.04
CA VAL A 50 -3.65 -6.30 -9.54
C VAL A 50 -4.60 -5.92 -10.65
N MET A 51 -5.90 -6.04 -10.39
CA MET A 51 -6.93 -5.75 -11.39
C MET A 51 -7.60 -4.39 -11.19
N SER A 52 -7.48 -3.82 -10.01
CA SER A 52 -8.11 -2.53 -9.68
C SER A 52 -7.14 -1.66 -8.93
N LEU A 53 -7.18 -0.35 -9.16
CA LEU A 53 -6.32 0.60 -8.48
C LEU A 53 -7.18 1.55 -7.65
N PRO A 54 -6.65 2.05 -6.54
CA PRO A 54 -5.34 1.76 -5.97
C PRO A 54 -5.31 0.40 -5.27
N ALA A 55 -4.13 -0.18 -5.16
CA ALA A 55 -3.97 -1.46 -4.49
C ALA A 55 -2.85 -1.38 -3.46
N LEU A 56 -2.97 -2.22 -2.45
CA LEU A 56 -1.99 -2.26 -1.36
C LEU A 56 -1.46 -3.67 -1.20
N ALA A 57 -0.16 -3.80 -1.14
CA ALA A 57 0.50 -5.07 -0.88
C ALA A 57 1.41 -4.95 0.32
N VAL A 58 1.40 -5.97 1.16
CA VAL A 58 2.28 -6.05 2.33
C VAL A 58 3.09 -7.33 2.19
N ASN A 59 4.41 -7.17 2.17
CA ASN A 59 5.35 -8.30 2.04
C ASN A 59 5.03 -9.18 0.84
N GLU A 60 4.84 -8.56 -0.32
CA GLU A 60 4.55 -9.23 -1.60
C GLU A 60 3.15 -9.85 -1.68
N LYS A 61 2.30 -9.59 -0.70
CA LYS A 61 0.95 -10.12 -0.69
C LYS A 61 -0.05 -8.99 -0.85
N ILE A 62 -0.90 -9.09 -1.87
CA ILE A 62 -1.94 -8.09 -2.12
C ILE A 62 -3.01 -8.22 -1.04
N VAL A 63 -3.21 -7.17 -0.27
CA VAL A 63 -4.19 -7.18 0.83
C VAL A 63 -5.45 -6.40 0.48
N SER A 64 -5.38 -5.50 -0.50
CA SER A 64 -6.54 -4.71 -0.89
C SER A 64 -6.38 -4.21 -2.31
N THR A 65 -7.48 -4.19 -3.05
CA THR A 65 -7.50 -3.63 -4.41
C THR A 65 -8.77 -2.78 -4.57
N GLY A 66 -8.61 -1.70 -5.33
CA GLY A 66 -9.76 -0.87 -5.69
C GLY A 66 -10.35 -0.05 -4.56
N LYS A 67 -9.65 0.06 -3.44
CA LYS A 67 -10.14 0.80 -2.28
C LYS A 67 -9.07 1.75 -1.76
N VAL A 68 -9.52 2.92 -1.31
CA VAL A 68 -8.66 3.85 -0.59
C VAL A 68 -8.86 3.55 0.89
N LEU A 69 -7.91 2.85 1.48
CA LEU A 69 -8.01 2.49 2.89
C LEU A 69 -7.69 3.70 3.76
N SER A 70 -8.44 3.82 4.86
CA SER A 70 -8.14 4.86 5.84
C SER A 70 -6.91 4.45 6.65
N VAL A 71 -6.38 5.42 7.41
CA VAL A 71 -5.23 5.13 8.29
C VAL A 71 -5.57 3.97 9.23
N ALA A 72 -6.77 3.98 9.79
CA ALA A 72 -7.20 2.91 10.71
C ALA A 72 -7.22 1.55 10.02
N GLU A 73 -7.70 1.52 8.78
CA GLU A 73 -7.77 0.26 8.05
C GLU A 73 -6.38 -0.26 7.68
N VAL A 74 -5.47 0.64 7.29
CA VAL A 74 -4.10 0.26 7.00
C VAL A 74 -3.45 -0.33 8.26
N LYS A 75 -3.70 0.28 9.40
CA LYS A 75 -3.15 -0.20 10.67
C LYS A 75 -3.61 -1.61 10.98
N LYS A 76 -4.84 -1.95 10.62
CA LYS A 76 -5.33 -3.32 10.83
C LYS A 76 -4.51 -4.34 10.05
N TYR A 77 -4.16 -4.01 8.82
CA TYR A 77 -3.36 -4.92 8.00
C TYR A 77 -1.93 -5.01 8.50
N LEU A 78 -1.41 -3.93 9.04
CA LEU A 78 -0.02 -3.89 9.51
C LEU A 78 0.14 -4.45 10.91
N GLY A 79 -0.92 -4.41 11.70
CA GLY A 79 -0.88 -4.85 13.09
C GLY A 79 -0.93 -6.35 13.28
N LYS A 80 -0.93 -7.09 12.21
CA LYS A 80 -1.04 -8.55 12.29
C LYS A 80 0.27 -9.28 12.25
#